data_31ba7afe6d3f29077aa27c60fb16cd2d
#
_entry.id   31ba7afe6d3f29077aa27c60fb16cd2d
#
_cell.length_a   1.000
_cell.length_b   1.000
_cell.length_c   1.000
_cell.angle_alpha   90.00
_cell.angle_beta   90.00
_cell.angle_gamma   90.00
#
_symmetry.space_group_name_H-M   'P 1'
#
loop_
_entity.id
_entity.type
_entity.pdbx_description
1 polymer ?
#
loop_
_entity_poly.entity_id
_entity_poly.type
_entity_poly.pdbx_seq_one_letter_code
_entity_poly.pdbx_strand_id
1 'polypeptide(L)'
;MFYKSTVAFAALLLSALPANAQQSFTVGTASAALGQKATGYLEVPAGVDAGTNIPVVVVNGAKPGKVLALVSGAHGTEYVSIIAIEKLIAKLDPGQLTGTVILVPLVNIASFEQKVPHVNPIDNKSMNRFYPGKADGTQTERASDLITKQIVDRCDYLIDYHGGDLDESLRPYAYWGPTGHPEQDRVSKEMVLAFGLDHIIIWSERPTDPNATRYLDNTATVRGKPSIVVEAGHAGTVETDDVNLLVDGTLGTMRSLKMLPGEPRFIENPVWIEKLSDVLADGPGIWYPLVKRGTYVSAGMKLGTITDYFGKVIAEPRAPVSGVVLHVNAVPSLKKGDNIADLGVVAAHTP
;
A
#
# COMPACT_ATOMS: atom_id res chain seq x y z
N MET A 1 -29.88 -40.96 76.75
CA MET A 1 -29.12 -41.34 75.54
C MET A 1 -29.38 -40.24 74.51
N PHE A 2 -28.52 -39.18 74.41
CA PHE A 2 -28.77 -38.04 73.62
C PHE A 2 -27.84 -38.09 72.41
N TYR A 3 -28.41 -38.22 71.20
CA TYR A 3 -27.67 -38.15 69.90
C TYR A 3 -27.45 -36.68 69.56
N LYS A 4 -26.18 -36.28 69.42
CA LYS A 4 -25.80 -35.01 68.88
C LYS A 4 -25.58 -35.18 67.36
N SER A 5 -26.43 -34.57 66.53
CA SER A 5 -26.29 -34.50 65.10
C SER A 5 -25.36 -33.33 64.77
N THR A 6 -24.19 -33.60 64.16
CA THR A 6 -23.26 -32.62 63.70
C THR A 6 -23.60 -32.31 62.23
N VAL A 7 -24.04 -31.05 61.92
CA VAL A 7 -24.28 -30.58 60.56
C VAL A 7 -22.95 -30.03 60.04
N ALA A 8 -22.40 -30.68 59.01
CA ALA A 8 -21.20 -30.20 58.31
C ALA A 8 -21.66 -29.19 57.25
N PHE A 9 -21.22 -27.94 57.38
CA PHE A 9 -21.34 -26.91 56.35
C PHE A 9 -20.24 -27.13 55.30
N ALA A 10 -20.59 -27.57 54.10
CA ALA A 10 -19.68 -27.57 52.94
C ALA A 10 -19.60 -26.16 52.35
N ALA A 11 -18.49 -25.50 52.54
CA ALA A 11 -18.18 -24.23 51.85
C ALA A 11 -17.85 -24.52 50.39
N LEU A 12 -18.74 -24.15 49.46
CA LEU A 12 -18.45 -24.10 48.04
C LEU A 12 -17.44 -22.97 47.78
N LEU A 13 -16.20 -23.32 47.55
CA LEU A 13 -15.21 -22.41 46.94
C LEU A 13 -15.57 -22.24 45.46
N LEU A 14 -16.27 -21.16 45.11
CA LEU A 14 -16.33 -20.68 43.74
C LEU A 14 -14.91 -20.22 43.36
N SER A 15 -14.18 -21.06 42.63
CA SER A 15 -12.97 -20.62 41.90
C SER A 15 -13.41 -19.67 40.81
N ALA A 16 -13.20 -18.36 40.99
CA ALA A 16 -13.29 -17.39 39.94
C ALA A 16 -12.28 -17.81 38.86
N LEU A 17 -12.76 -18.30 37.73
CA LEU A 17 -11.94 -18.46 36.53
C LEU A 17 -11.28 -17.10 36.24
N PRO A 18 -9.99 -17.06 35.93
CA PRO A 18 -9.34 -15.80 35.55
C PRO A 18 -10.13 -15.20 34.39
N ALA A 19 -10.52 -13.94 34.53
CA ALA A 19 -11.12 -13.16 33.47
C ALA A 19 -10.26 -13.38 32.21
N ASN A 20 -10.89 -13.80 31.11
CA ASN A 20 -10.25 -14.05 29.84
C ASN A 20 -9.11 -13.07 29.64
N ALA A 21 -7.86 -13.55 29.60
CA ALA A 21 -6.71 -12.72 29.22
C ALA A 21 -7.06 -12.11 27.88
N GLN A 22 -7.31 -10.82 27.87
CA GLN A 22 -7.79 -10.07 26.72
C GLN A 22 -6.76 -10.29 25.60
N GLN A 23 -7.16 -10.99 24.52
CA GLN A 23 -6.24 -11.42 23.47
C GLN A 23 -5.62 -10.19 22.83
N SER A 24 -4.35 -9.91 23.12
CA SER A 24 -3.60 -8.81 22.54
C SER A 24 -3.05 -9.19 21.17
N PHE A 25 -2.98 -8.22 20.26
CA PHE A 25 -2.29 -8.34 19.00
C PHE A 25 -1.04 -7.45 19.01
N THR A 26 0.13 -8.02 18.72
CA THR A 26 1.42 -7.33 18.84
C THR A 26 2.17 -7.35 17.52
N VAL A 27 2.66 -6.19 17.08
CA VAL A 27 3.54 -6.04 15.91
C VAL A 27 4.72 -5.15 16.33
N GLY A 28 5.94 -5.65 16.24
CA GLY A 28 7.10 -4.95 16.80
C GLY A 28 6.89 -4.64 18.29
N THR A 29 7.00 -3.37 18.66
CA THR A 29 6.77 -2.90 20.04
C THR A 29 5.32 -2.46 20.29
N ALA A 30 4.46 -2.39 19.25
CA ALA A 30 3.04 -2.04 19.37
C ALA A 30 2.22 -3.26 19.82
N SER A 31 1.62 -3.20 21.01
CA SER A 31 0.76 -4.26 21.56
C SER A 31 -0.58 -3.70 21.98
N ALA A 32 -1.65 -4.05 21.26
CA ALA A 32 -3.01 -3.59 21.51
C ALA A 32 -3.88 -4.73 22.08
N ALA A 33 -4.50 -4.53 23.23
CA ALA A 33 -5.54 -5.41 23.74
C ALA A 33 -6.81 -5.29 22.88
N LEU A 34 -7.72 -6.26 22.99
CA LEU A 34 -9.00 -6.25 22.29
C LEU A 34 -9.78 -4.94 22.58
N GLY A 35 -10.29 -4.27 21.55
CA GLY A 35 -10.95 -2.98 21.65
C GLY A 35 -9.99 -1.79 21.91
N GLN A 36 -8.68 -1.94 21.68
CA GLN A 36 -7.68 -0.92 21.91
C GLN A 36 -6.85 -0.62 20.67
N LYS A 37 -6.17 0.51 20.72
CA LYS A 37 -5.18 0.96 19.74
C LYS A 37 -3.84 1.16 20.43
N ALA A 38 -2.74 0.73 19.78
CA ALA A 38 -1.38 0.92 20.29
C ALA A 38 -0.45 1.36 19.16
N THR A 39 0.52 2.18 19.50
CA THR A 39 1.60 2.63 18.61
C THR A 39 2.92 2.03 19.07
N GLY A 40 3.84 1.85 18.14
CA GLY A 40 5.17 1.31 18.40
C GLY A 40 6.02 1.34 17.15
N TYR A 41 7.05 0.50 17.12
CA TYR A 41 8.01 0.44 16.03
C TYR A 41 8.34 -1.00 15.66
N LEU A 42 8.58 -1.23 14.37
CA LEU A 42 9.39 -2.32 13.90
C LEU A 42 10.85 -1.86 13.96
N GLU A 43 11.62 -2.43 14.85
CA GLU A 43 13.02 -2.07 15.07
C GLU A 43 13.91 -2.85 14.11
N VAL A 44 14.33 -2.18 13.01
CA VAL A 44 15.30 -2.74 12.06
C VAL A 44 16.70 -2.59 12.66
N PRO A 45 17.36 -3.68 13.04
CA PRO A 45 18.65 -3.59 13.71
C PRO A 45 19.72 -3.02 12.78
N ALA A 46 20.77 -2.41 13.32
CA ALA A 46 21.98 -2.11 12.55
C ALA A 46 22.65 -3.42 12.08
N GLY A 47 23.30 -3.35 10.92
CA GLY A 47 23.99 -4.47 10.29
C GLY A 47 25.18 -3.98 9.47
N VAL A 48 25.17 -4.23 8.14
CA VAL A 48 26.18 -3.70 7.22
C VAL A 48 26.10 -2.17 7.08
N ASP A 49 24.97 -1.59 7.45
CA ASP A 49 24.69 -0.17 7.53
C ASP A 49 23.79 0.16 8.75
N ALA A 50 23.36 1.41 8.91
CA ALA A 50 22.57 1.86 10.04
C ALA A 50 21.21 1.12 10.15
N GLY A 51 20.73 0.95 11.38
CA GLY A 51 19.35 0.52 11.65
C GLY A 51 18.34 1.66 11.45
N THR A 52 17.05 1.32 11.56
CA THR A 52 15.95 2.29 11.54
C THR A 52 14.77 1.78 12.35
N ASN A 53 13.86 2.68 12.74
CA ASN A 53 12.63 2.34 13.45
C ASN A 53 11.43 2.70 12.57
N ILE A 54 10.72 1.70 12.07
CA ILE A 54 9.54 1.88 11.21
C ILE A 54 8.32 2.02 12.11
N PRO A 55 7.57 3.15 12.08
CA PRO A 55 6.37 3.32 12.89
C PRO A 55 5.29 2.34 12.51
N VAL A 56 4.65 1.75 13.51
CA VAL A 56 3.54 0.84 13.34
C VAL A 56 2.42 1.13 14.33
N VAL A 57 1.19 1.03 13.87
CA VAL A 57 0.00 1.13 14.70
C VAL A 57 -0.81 -0.16 14.58
N VAL A 58 -1.24 -0.68 15.71
CA VAL A 58 -2.17 -1.81 15.78
C VAL A 58 -3.52 -1.28 16.30
N VAL A 59 -4.57 -1.43 15.50
CA VAL A 59 -5.97 -1.21 15.94
C VAL A 59 -6.59 -2.57 16.07
N ASN A 60 -6.68 -3.06 17.31
CA ASN A 60 -7.28 -4.36 17.63
C ASN A 60 -8.76 -4.14 17.97
N GLY A 61 -9.64 -4.57 17.08
CA GLY A 61 -11.09 -4.33 17.18
C GLY A 61 -11.72 -4.97 18.39
N ALA A 62 -12.91 -4.49 18.77
CA ALA A 62 -13.69 -5.02 19.88
C ALA A 62 -14.24 -6.43 19.61
N LYS A 63 -14.27 -6.86 18.35
CA LYS A 63 -14.72 -8.19 17.93
C LYS A 63 -13.59 -8.93 17.21
N PRO A 64 -13.36 -10.22 17.51
CA PRO A 64 -12.38 -11.03 16.77
C PRO A 64 -12.73 -11.10 15.29
N GLY A 65 -11.71 -11.15 14.43
CA GLY A 65 -11.89 -11.24 12.98
C GLY A 65 -10.57 -11.34 12.24
N LYS A 66 -10.59 -11.00 10.97
CA LYS A 66 -9.46 -11.01 10.06
C LYS A 66 -8.48 -9.85 10.31
N VAL A 67 -7.26 -9.98 9.82
CA VAL A 67 -6.20 -8.99 9.94
C VAL A 67 -5.98 -8.32 8.58
N LEU A 68 -6.15 -7.00 8.51
CA LEU A 68 -5.84 -6.18 7.35
C LEU A 68 -4.54 -5.40 7.60
N ALA A 69 -3.60 -5.50 6.68
CA ALA A 69 -2.39 -4.67 6.68
C ALA A 69 -2.51 -3.52 5.69
N LEU A 70 -2.20 -2.31 6.13
CA LEU A 70 -2.12 -1.08 5.35
C LEU A 70 -0.68 -0.58 5.43
N VAL A 71 0.06 -0.59 4.32
CA VAL A 71 1.48 -0.25 4.31
C VAL A 71 1.74 0.86 3.30
N SER A 72 2.45 1.91 3.71
CA SER A 72 2.76 3.08 2.91
C SER A 72 4.20 3.53 3.09
N GLY A 73 4.67 4.42 2.22
CA GLY A 73 5.97 5.06 2.33
C GLY A 73 7.16 4.16 2.04
N ALA A 74 6.98 3.17 1.17
CA ALA A 74 8.09 2.43 0.54
C ALA A 74 9.02 3.41 -0.20
N HIS A 75 8.42 4.41 -0.86
CA HIS A 75 9.07 5.64 -1.30
C HIS A 75 8.62 6.75 -0.34
N GLY A 76 9.56 7.34 0.40
CA GLY A 76 9.24 8.26 1.50
C GLY A 76 8.73 9.63 1.06
N THR A 77 8.75 9.91 -0.23
CA THR A 77 8.32 11.18 -0.83
C THR A 77 6.95 11.10 -1.52
N GLU A 78 6.28 9.96 -1.46
CA GLU A 78 4.89 9.77 -1.87
C GLU A 78 3.93 10.21 -0.76
N TYR A 79 3.89 11.51 -0.49
CA TYR A 79 3.28 12.06 0.73
C TYR A 79 1.78 11.80 0.86
N VAL A 80 1.03 11.75 -0.24
CA VAL A 80 -0.42 11.53 -0.22
C VAL A 80 -0.76 10.21 0.47
N SER A 81 -0.05 9.14 0.14
CA SER A 81 -0.25 7.81 0.69
C SER A 81 0.07 7.76 2.20
N ILE A 82 1.17 8.42 2.61
CA ILE A 82 1.61 8.53 4.01
C ILE A 82 0.56 9.28 4.84
N ILE A 83 0.09 10.42 4.36
CA ILE A 83 -0.92 11.24 5.04
C ILE A 83 -2.29 10.54 5.09
N ALA A 84 -2.64 9.77 4.06
CA ALA A 84 -3.87 8.98 4.08
C ALA A 84 -3.86 7.94 5.21
N ILE A 85 -2.74 7.24 5.42
CA ILE A 85 -2.59 6.29 6.55
C ILE A 85 -2.62 7.03 7.88
N GLU A 86 -1.97 8.20 8.02
CA GLU A 86 -2.04 9.01 9.24
C GLU A 86 -3.50 9.39 9.59
N LYS A 87 -4.28 9.83 8.60
CA LYS A 87 -5.71 10.14 8.80
C LYS A 87 -6.52 8.91 9.18
N LEU A 88 -6.23 7.74 8.61
CA LEU A 88 -6.86 6.47 8.99
C LEU A 88 -6.53 6.08 10.44
N ILE A 89 -5.30 6.30 10.92
CA ILE A 89 -4.93 6.08 12.32
C ILE A 89 -5.82 6.88 13.26
N ALA A 90 -6.08 8.15 12.94
CA ALA A 90 -6.97 9.00 13.75
C ALA A 90 -8.44 8.54 13.66
N LYS A 91 -8.90 8.13 12.46
CA LYS A 91 -10.31 7.86 12.14
C LYS A 91 -10.79 6.49 12.61
N LEU A 92 -9.94 5.47 12.65
CA LEU A 92 -10.33 4.12 13.03
C LEU A 92 -10.61 4.03 14.53
N ASP A 93 -11.85 3.66 14.86
CA ASP A 93 -12.32 3.38 16.22
C ASP A 93 -12.30 1.86 16.48
N PRO A 94 -11.46 1.37 17.39
CA PRO A 94 -11.43 -0.05 17.72
C PRO A 94 -12.76 -0.57 18.26
N GLY A 95 -13.60 0.29 18.86
CA GLY A 95 -14.92 -0.10 19.33
C GLY A 95 -15.90 -0.53 18.23
N GLN A 96 -15.71 -0.04 17.01
CA GLN A 96 -16.54 -0.37 15.86
C GLN A 96 -15.90 -1.42 14.94
N LEU A 97 -14.64 -1.78 15.18
CA LEU A 97 -13.87 -2.67 14.32
C LEU A 97 -14.09 -4.15 14.64
N THR A 98 -14.28 -4.97 13.61
CA THR A 98 -14.19 -6.44 13.66
C THR A 98 -12.85 -6.86 13.06
N GLY A 99 -12.06 -7.63 13.81
CA GLY A 99 -10.69 -8.00 13.42
C GLY A 99 -9.65 -6.97 13.81
N THR A 100 -8.50 -7.00 13.16
CA THR A 100 -7.36 -6.14 13.49
C THR A 100 -6.91 -5.40 12.24
N VAL A 101 -6.49 -4.13 12.39
CA VAL A 101 -5.79 -3.38 11.34
C VAL A 101 -4.38 -3.08 11.79
N ILE A 102 -3.41 -3.46 10.97
CA ILE A 102 -2.00 -3.05 11.11
C ILE A 102 -1.78 -1.89 10.14
N LEU A 103 -1.32 -0.74 10.65
CA LEU A 103 -1.02 0.42 9.83
C LEU A 103 0.48 0.74 9.93
N VAL A 104 1.13 0.83 8.79
CA VAL A 104 2.52 1.29 8.67
C VAL A 104 2.50 2.56 7.83
N PRO A 105 2.50 3.74 8.45
CA PRO A 105 2.37 5.00 7.71
C PRO A 105 3.59 5.34 6.87
N LEU A 106 4.78 4.89 7.29
CA LEU A 106 6.03 5.27 6.63
C LEU A 106 7.11 4.19 6.83
N VAL A 107 7.44 3.48 5.76
CA VAL A 107 8.48 2.44 5.81
C VAL A 107 9.88 3.03 5.66
N ASN A 108 10.09 3.92 4.67
CA ASN A 108 11.39 4.47 4.31
C ASN A 108 11.60 5.85 4.96
N ILE A 109 11.97 5.82 6.26
CA ILE A 109 12.18 7.02 7.06
C ILE A 109 13.24 7.94 6.45
N ALA A 110 14.37 7.37 6.02
CA ALA A 110 15.49 8.16 5.49
C ALA A 110 15.12 8.89 4.17
N SER A 111 14.35 8.25 3.30
CA SER A 111 13.82 8.88 2.08
C SER A 111 12.91 10.07 2.43
N PHE A 112 12.00 9.89 3.39
CA PHE A 112 11.09 10.94 3.85
C PHE A 112 11.84 12.14 4.42
N GLU A 113 12.75 11.92 5.39
CA GLU A 113 13.47 12.98 6.09
C GLU A 113 14.42 13.74 5.17
N GLN A 114 15.09 13.03 4.26
CA GLN A 114 16.06 13.62 3.32
C GLN A 114 15.42 14.08 2.00
N LYS A 115 14.13 13.78 1.79
CA LYS A 115 13.38 14.09 0.54
C LYS A 115 14.05 13.49 -0.69
N VAL A 116 14.47 12.23 -0.60
CA VAL A 116 15.09 11.49 -1.69
C VAL A 116 14.04 10.61 -2.35
N PRO A 117 13.66 10.86 -3.61
CA PRO A 117 12.63 10.08 -4.30
C PRO A 117 13.10 8.66 -4.62
N HIS A 118 12.15 7.73 -4.76
CA HIS A 118 12.29 6.36 -5.28
C HIS A 118 13.18 5.40 -4.50
N VAL A 119 14.18 5.88 -3.75
CA VAL A 119 15.18 5.02 -3.09
C VAL A 119 15.40 5.39 -1.63
N ASN A 120 15.93 4.43 -0.87
CA ASN A 120 16.47 4.68 0.46
C ASN A 120 17.89 5.27 0.31
N PRO A 121 18.17 6.48 0.78
CA PRO A 121 19.49 7.11 0.64
C PRO A 121 20.59 6.44 1.45
N ILE A 122 20.27 5.53 2.38
CA ILE A 122 21.27 4.80 3.18
C ILE A 122 21.99 3.74 2.33
N ASP A 123 21.25 3.05 1.44
CA ASP A 123 21.79 1.94 0.64
C ASP A 123 21.52 2.07 -0.86
N ASN A 124 20.88 3.19 -1.27
CA ASN A 124 20.51 3.50 -2.65
C ASN A 124 19.64 2.40 -3.31
N LYS A 125 18.78 1.74 -2.53
CA LYS A 125 17.85 0.71 -2.99
C LYS A 125 16.41 1.18 -2.93
N SER A 126 15.60 0.82 -3.95
CA SER A 126 14.15 1.00 -3.87
C SER A 126 13.56 -0.12 -3.00
N MET A 127 12.87 0.25 -1.91
CA MET A 127 12.21 -0.71 -1.02
C MET A 127 11.34 -1.68 -1.83
N ASN A 128 10.63 -1.18 -2.80
CA ASN A 128 9.70 -1.94 -3.64
C ASN A 128 10.40 -2.74 -4.77
N ARG A 129 11.61 -3.24 -4.51
CA ARG A 129 12.37 -4.14 -5.41
C ARG A 129 13.08 -5.27 -4.65
N PHE A 130 13.01 -5.25 -3.31
CA PHE A 130 13.82 -6.13 -2.47
C PHE A 130 13.02 -7.05 -1.54
N TYR A 131 11.70 -7.12 -1.70
CA TYR A 131 10.89 -8.11 -0.99
C TYR A 131 11.16 -9.53 -1.51
N PRO A 132 11.13 -10.56 -0.64
CA PRO A 132 10.74 -10.57 0.76
C PRO A 132 11.82 -10.09 1.74
N GLY A 133 12.98 -9.65 1.26
CA GLY A 133 14.08 -9.13 2.07
C GLY A 133 15.10 -10.16 2.51
N LYS A 134 16.09 -9.70 3.29
CA LYS A 134 17.16 -10.53 3.89
C LYS A 134 17.55 -9.97 5.24
N ALA A 135 17.57 -10.82 6.28
CA ALA A 135 17.86 -10.42 7.66
C ALA A 135 19.31 -9.92 7.87
N ASP A 136 20.24 -10.34 7.04
CA ASP A 136 21.67 -9.98 7.06
C ASP A 136 22.07 -8.99 5.96
N GLY A 137 21.08 -8.47 5.22
CA GLY A 137 21.28 -7.54 4.12
C GLY A 137 21.47 -6.08 4.54
N THR A 138 21.33 -5.18 3.57
CA THR A 138 21.33 -3.73 3.80
C THR A 138 20.05 -3.29 4.53
N GLN A 139 19.95 -2.00 4.92
CA GLN A 139 18.80 -1.48 5.66
C GLN A 139 17.48 -1.77 4.94
N THR A 140 17.41 -1.52 3.63
CA THR A 140 16.23 -1.84 2.80
C THR A 140 15.90 -3.33 2.84
N GLU A 141 16.89 -4.22 2.70
CA GLU A 141 16.65 -5.67 2.71
C GLU A 141 16.21 -6.17 4.09
N ARG A 142 16.81 -5.66 5.18
CA ARG A 142 16.40 -6.00 6.56
C ARG A 142 15.01 -5.49 6.89
N ALA A 143 14.69 -4.26 6.46
CA ALA A 143 13.34 -3.70 6.61
C ALA A 143 12.29 -4.54 5.86
N SER A 144 12.57 -4.92 4.61
CA SER A 144 11.69 -5.79 3.82
C SER A 144 11.49 -7.17 4.47
N ASP A 145 12.55 -7.78 5.02
CA ASP A 145 12.48 -9.06 5.76
C ASP A 145 11.59 -8.93 7.01
N LEU A 146 11.77 -7.86 7.76
CA LEU A 146 11.00 -7.62 8.98
C LEU A 146 9.52 -7.37 8.67
N ILE A 147 9.20 -6.56 7.64
CA ILE A 147 7.84 -6.33 7.17
C ILE A 147 7.21 -7.64 6.69
N THR A 148 7.93 -8.44 5.93
CA THR A 148 7.45 -9.74 5.47
C THR A 148 7.05 -10.62 6.65
N LYS A 149 7.92 -10.80 7.64
CA LYS A 149 7.68 -11.69 8.79
C LYS A 149 6.66 -11.17 9.79
N GLN A 150 6.69 -9.85 10.07
CA GLN A 150 5.86 -9.27 11.13
C GLN A 150 4.49 -8.79 10.65
N ILE A 151 4.35 -8.53 9.34
CA ILE A 151 3.13 -7.98 8.74
C ILE A 151 2.54 -8.93 7.69
N VAL A 152 3.26 -9.21 6.61
CA VAL A 152 2.72 -10.02 5.50
C VAL A 152 2.35 -11.44 5.94
N ASP A 153 3.23 -12.12 6.68
CA ASP A 153 2.96 -13.48 7.13
C ASP A 153 1.81 -13.55 8.16
N ARG A 154 1.46 -12.42 8.77
CA ARG A 154 0.47 -12.34 9.85
C ARG A 154 -0.85 -11.69 9.45
N CYS A 155 -0.94 -11.03 8.30
CA CYS A 155 -2.20 -10.50 7.80
C CYS A 155 -2.99 -11.56 7.00
N ASP A 156 -4.29 -11.30 6.86
CA ASP A 156 -5.18 -12.03 5.94
C ASP A 156 -5.33 -11.27 4.62
N TYR A 157 -5.26 -9.93 4.66
CA TYR A 157 -5.42 -9.02 3.53
C TYR A 157 -4.36 -7.92 3.58
N LEU A 158 -3.97 -7.39 2.42
CA LEU A 158 -3.00 -6.31 2.33
C LEU A 158 -3.41 -5.25 1.32
N ILE A 159 -3.22 -3.97 1.67
CA ILE A 159 -3.23 -2.85 0.74
C ILE A 159 -1.86 -2.18 0.79
N ASP A 160 -1.20 -2.13 -0.37
CA ASP A 160 0.07 -1.45 -0.58
C ASP A 160 -0.20 -0.06 -1.14
N TYR A 161 0.22 0.98 -0.42
CA TYR A 161 -0.07 2.36 -0.76
C TYR A 161 1.14 3.04 -1.36
N HIS A 162 0.94 3.55 -2.55
CA HIS A 162 1.88 4.35 -3.30
C HIS A 162 1.29 5.69 -3.71
N GLY A 163 2.04 6.50 -4.45
CA GLY A 163 1.55 7.77 -4.94
C GLY A 163 2.56 8.53 -5.79
N GLY A 164 2.16 9.71 -6.28
CA GLY A 164 3.05 10.55 -7.06
C GLY A 164 4.23 11.06 -6.26
N ASP A 165 5.42 10.59 -6.59
CA ASP A 165 6.69 11.05 -6.04
C ASP A 165 6.99 12.50 -6.48
N LEU A 166 8.16 13.06 -6.13
CA LEU A 166 8.49 14.47 -6.38
C LEU A 166 8.45 14.86 -7.86
N ASP A 167 8.70 13.93 -8.75
CA ASP A 167 8.72 14.09 -10.21
C ASP A 167 7.54 13.43 -10.94
N GLU A 168 6.57 12.85 -10.21
CA GLU A 168 5.47 12.09 -10.79
C GLU A 168 4.12 12.78 -10.61
N SER A 169 3.33 12.81 -11.67
CA SER A 169 1.94 13.23 -11.64
C SER A 169 1.06 12.05 -12.05
N LEU A 170 0.37 11.44 -11.07
CA LEU A 170 -0.41 10.22 -11.28
C LEU A 170 -1.91 10.52 -11.38
N ARG A 171 -2.57 9.98 -12.41
CA ARG A 171 -4.00 9.73 -12.35
C ARG A 171 -4.25 8.73 -11.21
N PRO A 172 -5.16 8.95 -10.25
CA PRO A 172 -5.45 7.91 -9.26
C PRO A 172 -5.89 6.61 -9.93
N TYR A 173 -5.24 5.49 -9.57
CA TYR A 173 -5.53 4.15 -10.07
C TYR A 173 -5.18 3.08 -9.04
N ALA A 174 -5.63 1.86 -9.28
CA ALA A 174 -5.26 0.70 -8.49
C ALA A 174 -4.68 -0.41 -9.37
N TYR A 175 -3.91 -1.32 -8.76
CA TYR A 175 -3.53 -2.58 -9.41
C TYR A 175 -4.33 -3.74 -8.83
N TRP A 176 -4.77 -4.60 -9.69
CA TRP A 176 -5.32 -5.90 -9.38
C TRP A 176 -4.78 -6.94 -10.36
N GLY A 177 -4.49 -8.15 -9.89
CA GLY A 177 -4.03 -9.18 -10.80
C GLY A 177 -4.50 -10.56 -10.37
N PRO A 178 -5.04 -11.35 -11.31
CA PRO A 178 -5.45 -12.71 -11.02
C PRO A 178 -4.25 -13.58 -10.68
N THR A 179 -4.43 -14.46 -9.71
CA THR A 179 -3.42 -15.43 -9.24
C THR A 179 -3.68 -16.83 -9.79
N GLY A 180 -4.88 -17.08 -10.30
CA GLY A 180 -5.38 -18.39 -10.64
C GLY A 180 -5.96 -19.17 -9.45
N HIS A 181 -6.02 -18.56 -8.26
CA HIS A 181 -6.69 -19.10 -7.07
C HIS A 181 -8.05 -18.42 -6.92
N PRO A 182 -9.18 -19.08 -7.27
CA PRO A 182 -10.48 -18.43 -7.43
C PRO A 182 -10.95 -17.60 -6.22
N GLU A 183 -10.75 -18.10 -5.01
CA GLU A 183 -11.19 -17.37 -3.81
C GLU A 183 -10.30 -16.16 -3.51
N GLN A 184 -8.99 -16.29 -3.68
CA GLN A 184 -8.07 -15.17 -3.54
C GLN A 184 -8.36 -14.07 -4.57
N ASP A 185 -8.59 -14.47 -5.82
CA ASP A 185 -8.89 -13.56 -6.93
C ASP A 185 -10.24 -12.87 -6.73
N ARG A 186 -11.26 -13.60 -6.26
CA ARG A 186 -12.57 -13.03 -5.93
C ARG A 186 -12.46 -11.97 -4.85
N VAL A 187 -11.76 -12.27 -3.75
CA VAL A 187 -11.62 -11.33 -2.63
C VAL A 187 -10.81 -10.11 -3.03
N SER A 188 -9.66 -10.26 -3.69
CA SER A 188 -8.84 -9.12 -4.13
C SER A 188 -9.57 -8.26 -5.16
N LYS A 189 -10.39 -8.86 -6.04
CA LYS A 189 -11.25 -8.13 -6.98
C LYS A 189 -12.35 -7.34 -6.26
N GLU A 190 -12.99 -7.92 -5.25
CA GLU A 190 -13.95 -7.22 -4.41
C GLU A 190 -13.28 -6.06 -3.65
N MET A 191 -12.04 -6.25 -3.14
CA MET A 191 -11.28 -5.20 -2.48
C MET A 191 -11.04 -4.00 -3.41
N VAL A 192 -10.54 -4.23 -4.62
CA VAL A 192 -10.22 -3.13 -5.56
C VAL A 192 -11.48 -2.42 -6.05
N LEU A 193 -12.56 -3.14 -6.29
CA LEU A 193 -13.85 -2.54 -6.69
C LEU A 193 -14.48 -1.73 -5.55
N ALA A 194 -14.37 -2.20 -4.29
CA ALA A 194 -14.85 -1.49 -3.11
C ALA A 194 -13.95 -0.30 -2.74
N PHE A 195 -12.67 -0.32 -3.14
CA PHE A 195 -11.79 0.83 -2.99
C PHE A 195 -12.25 2.02 -3.85
N GLY A 196 -12.79 1.74 -5.03
CA GLY A 196 -13.55 2.70 -5.81
C GLY A 196 -12.74 3.65 -6.68
N LEU A 197 -11.44 3.40 -6.93
CA LEU A 197 -10.69 4.11 -7.97
C LEU A 197 -11.18 3.66 -9.35
N ASP A 198 -11.40 4.62 -10.23
CA ASP A 198 -12.09 4.39 -11.51
C ASP A 198 -11.17 3.81 -12.61
N HIS A 199 -9.86 3.73 -12.39
CA HIS A 199 -8.90 3.07 -13.27
C HIS A 199 -8.23 1.92 -12.51
N ILE A 200 -8.24 0.72 -13.12
CA ILE A 200 -7.67 -0.48 -12.51
C ILE A 200 -6.74 -1.14 -13.52
N ILE A 201 -5.45 -1.25 -13.16
CA ILE A 201 -4.44 -1.94 -13.96
C ILE A 201 -4.50 -3.44 -13.65
N ILE A 202 -4.65 -4.25 -14.70
CA ILE A 202 -4.59 -5.71 -14.60
C ILE A 202 -3.12 -6.12 -14.62
N TRP A 203 -2.59 -6.51 -13.45
CA TRP A 203 -1.21 -6.93 -13.32
C TRP A 203 -1.12 -8.46 -13.44
N SER A 204 -0.76 -8.95 -14.62
CA SER A 204 -0.67 -10.39 -14.91
C SER A 204 0.73 -10.99 -14.70
N GLU A 205 1.77 -10.15 -14.70
CA GLU A 205 3.14 -10.61 -14.52
C GLU A 205 3.51 -10.67 -13.04
N ARG A 206 3.35 -11.87 -12.43
CA ARG A 206 3.70 -12.09 -11.03
C ARG A 206 4.80 -13.15 -10.90
N PRO A 207 5.82 -12.90 -10.08
CA PRO A 207 6.79 -13.93 -9.75
C PRO A 207 6.07 -15.05 -9.00
N THR A 208 6.40 -16.29 -9.35
CA THR A 208 5.90 -17.50 -8.68
C THR A 208 6.81 -17.96 -7.54
N ASP A 209 8.07 -17.50 -7.52
CA ASP A 209 9.02 -17.81 -6.45
C ASP A 209 8.77 -16.89 -5.25
N PRO A 210 8.36 -17.44 -4.08
CA PRO A 210 8.13 -16.68 -2.87
C PRO A 210 9.38 -15.98 -2.30
N ASN A 211 10.58 -16.36 -2.78
CA ASN A 211 11.85 -15.76 -2.35
C ASN A 211 12.36 -14.67 -3.31
N ALA A 212 11.67 -14.42 -4.41
CA ALA A 212 12.05 -13.44 -5.43
C ALA A 212 10.87 -12.56 -5.87
N THR A 213 10.02 -12.17 -4.94
CA THR A 213 8.76 -11.47 -5.21
C THR A 213 8.93 -10.00 -5.61
N ARG A 214 10.00 -9.34 -5.19
CA ARG A 214 10.39 -7.95 -5.46
C ARG A 214 9.47 -6.90 -4.84
N TYR A 215 8.14 -7.02 -4.96
CA TYR A 215 7.12 -6.08 -4.53
C TYR A 215 6.40 -6.59 -3.27
N LEU A 216 5.89 -5.66 -2.47
CA LEU A 216 5.18 -6.01 -1.23
C LEU A 216 3.87 -6.75 -1.52
N ASP A 217 3.04 -6.23 -2.43
CA ASP A 217 1.78 -6.87 -2.84
C ASP A 217 2.01 -8.28 -3.41
N ASN A 218 3.05 -8.46 -4.24
CA ASN A 218 3.43 -9.78 -4.76
C ASN A 218 3.85 -10.74 -3.65
N THR A 219 4.55 -10.22 -2.63
CA THR A 219 4.96 -11.01 -1.46
C THR A 219 3.75 -11.51 -0.68
N ALA A 220 2.71 -10.69 -0.54
CA ALA A 220 1.44 -11.10 0.05
C ALA A 220 0.70 -12.10 -0.86
N THR A 221 0.62 -11.82 -2.14
CA THR A 221 -0.12 -12.61 -3.13
C THR A 221 0.39 -14.04 -3.24
N VAL A 222 1.70 -14.25 -3.37
CA VAL A 222 2.29 -15.62 -3.46
C VAL A 222 2.16 -16.41 -2.16
N ARG A 223 1.83 -15.74 -1.04
CA ARG A 223 1.50 -16.34 0.25
C ARG A 223 0.00 -16.58 0.45
N GLY A 224 -0.78 -16.47 -0.63
CA GLY A 224 -2.22 -16.71 -0.61
C GLY A 224 -3.03 -15.57 0.03
N LYS A 225 -2.43 -14.38 0.19
CA LYS A 225 -3.11 -13.20 0.77
C LYS A 225 -3.72 -12.35 -0.36
N PRO A 226 -5.05 -12.14 -0.40
CA PRO A 226 -5.63 -11.13 -1.27
C PRO A 226 -4.98 -9.78 -1.02
N SER A 227 -4.46 -9.14 -2.06
CA SER A 227 -3.81 -7.84 -1.97
C SER A 227 -4.12 -6.97 -3.18
N ILE A 228 -4.08 -5.66 -2.98
CA ILE A 228 -4.19 -4.63 -4.01
C ILE A 228 -3.12 -3.57 -3.78
N VAL A 229 -2.75 -2.87 -4.85
CA VAL A 229 -1.93 -1.64 -4.78
C VAL A 229 -2.81 -0.46 -5.14
N VAL A 230 -2.63 0.66 -4.48
CA VAL A 230 -3.37 1.90 -4.75
C VAL A 230 -2.42 3.08 -4.91
N GLU A 231 -2.71 3.92 -5.89
CA GLU A 231 -1.85 5.03 -6.30
C GLU A 231 -2.65 6.32 -6.40
N ALA A 232 -2.19 7.39 -5.75
CA ALA A 232 -2.70 8.74 -5.93
C ALA A 232 -1.63 9.77 -5.55
N GLY A 233 -1.59 10.92 -6.23
CA GLY A 233 -0.70 12.01 -5.87
C GLY A 233 -0.09 12.73 -7.06
N HIS A 234 0.53 13.86 -6.76
CA HIS A 234 1.10 14.76 -7.76
C HIS A 234 2.30 15.52 -7.19
N ALA A 235 3.48 15.31 -7.76
CA ALA A 235 4.69 16.11 -7.55
C ALA A 235 5.04 16.34 -6.07
N GLY A 236 4.87 15.30 -5.21
CA GLY A 236 5.11 15.44 -3.78
C GLY A 236 4.21 16.46 -3.07
N THR A 237 3.08 16.87 -3.66
CA THR A 237 2.07 17.70 -3.00
C THR A 237 1.11 16.85 -2.20
N VAL A 238 0.37 17.46 -1.26
CA VAL A 238 -0.66 16.79 -0.46
C VAL A 238 -2.00 17.41 -0.80
N GLU A 239 -2.58 16.98 -1.93
CA GLU A 239 -3.91 17.43 -2.34
C GLU A 239 -4.98 16.70 -1.52
N THR A 240 -5.91 17.47 -0.96
CA THR A 240 -6.97 16.93 -0.07
C THR A 240 -7.82 15.88 -0.78
N ASP A 241 -8.12 16.08 -2.07
CA ASP A 241 -8.94 15.15 -2.83
C ASP A 241 -8.24 13.81 -3.03
N ASP A 242 -6.94 13.80 -3.38
CA ASP A 242 -6.15 12.58 -3.53
C ASP A 242 -6.04 11.83 -2.19
N VAL A 243 -5.83 12.55 -1.07
CA VAL A 243 -5.83 11.95 0.28
C VAL A 243 -7.20 11.33 0.63
N ASN A 244 -8.29 12.06 0.36
CA ASN A 244 -9.64 11.57 0.65
C ASN A 244 -9.98 10.33 -0.20
N LEU A 245 -9.56 10.27 -1.47
CA LEU A 245 -9.75 9.07 -2.30
C LEU A 245 -9.15 7.82 -1.64
N LEU A 246 -7.92 7.92 -1.10
CA LEU A 246 -7.27 6.80 -0.43
C LEU A 246 -7.94 6.44 0.90
N VAL A 247 -8.32 7.45 1.70
CA VAL A 247 -9.02 7.24 2.99
C VAL A 247 -10.38 6.60 2.78
N ASP A 248 -11.20 7.16 1.90
CA ASP A 248 -12.57 6.67 1.69
C ASP A 248 -12.59 5.31 0.98
N GLY A 249 -11.65 5.08 0.05
CA GLY A 249 -11.45 3.79 -0.59
C GLY A 249 -11.08 2.69 0.42
N THR A 250 -10.20 3.00 1.38
CA THR A 250 -9.86 2.07 2.47
C THR A 250 -11.09 1.71 3.30
N LEU A 251 -11.86 2.70 3.72
CA LEU A 251 -13.08 2.46 4.50
C LEU A 251 -14.13 1.68 3.70
N GLY A 252 -14.22 1.91 2.39
CA GLY A 252 -15.03 1.12 1.46
C GLY A 252 -14.60 -0.36 1.44
N THR A 253 -13.31 -0.60 1.25
CA THR A 253 -12.71 -1.94 1.29
C THR A 253 -12.93 -2.62 2.65
N MET A 254 -12.75 -1.91 3.76
CA MET A 254 -13.00 -2.47 5.09
C MET A 254 -14.47 -2.88 5.31
N ARG A 255 -15.43 -2.16 4.70
CA ARG A 255 -16.84 -2.57 4.72
C ARG A 255 -17.06 -3.83 3.88
N SER A 256 -16.47 -3.96 2.70
CA SER A 256 -16.59 -5.18 1.88
C SER A 256 -16.00 -6.41 2.57
N LEU A 257 -14.92 -6.22 3.33
CA LEU A 257 -14.30 -7.25 4.17
C LEU A 257 -15.06 -7.50 5.51
N LYS A 258 -16.19 -6.82 5.74
CA LYS A 258 -17.00 -6.89 6.97
C LYS A 258 -16.22 -6.53 8.24
N MET A 259 -15.20 -5.71 8.11
CA MET A 259 -14.41 -5.21 9.23
C MET A 259 -15.02 -3.95 9.86
N LEU A 260 -15.77 -3.16 9.09
CA LEU A 260 -16.53 -2.01 9.56
C LEU A 260 -18.02 -2.20 9.29
N PRO A 261 -18.90 -1.55 10.08
CA PRO A 261 -20.33 -1.54 9.80
C PRO A 261 -20.66 -0.74 8.55
N GLY A 262 -21.81 -1.04 7.94
CA GLY A 262 -22.32 -0.39 6.73
C GLY A 262 -22.14 -1.23 5.46
N GLU A 263 -22.93 -0.91 4.44
CA GLU A 263 -22.90 -1.61 3.18
C GLU A 263 -21.69 -1.13 2.32
N PRO A 264 -20.97 -2.06 1.68
CA PRO A 264 -19.93 -1.70 0.73
C PRO A 264 -20.54 -1.07 -0.53
N ARG A 265 -19.83 -0.15 -1.13
CA ARG A 265 -20.13 0.38 -2.46
C ARG A 265 -19.04 -0.11 -3.39
N PHE A 266 -19.45 -0.67 -4.52
CA PHE A 266 -18.53 -1.13 -5.55
C PHE A 266 -18.63 -0.21 -6.75
N ILE A 267 -17.49 0.11 -7.35
CA ILE A 267 -17.51 0.82 -8.63
C ILE A 267 -18.06 -0.11 -9.72
N GLU A 268 -19.08 0.35 -10.46
CA GLU A 268 -19.79 -0.51 -11.41
C GLU A 268 -19.08 -0.66 -12.75
N ASN A 269 -18.44 0.39 -13.24
CA ASN A 269 -17.82 0.42 -14.57
C ASN A 269 -16.44 1.04 -14.53
N PRO A 270 -15.45 0.41 -13.86
CA PRO A 270 -14.09 0.90 -13.87
C PRO A 270 -13.46 0.75 -15.27
N VAL A 271 -12.52 1.63 -15.56
CA VAL A 271 -11.66 1.51 -16.75
C VAL A 271 -10.57 0.49 -16.44
N TRP A 272 -10.67 -0.68 -17.05
CA TRP A 272 -9.64 -1.70 -16.93
C TRP A 272 -8.50 -1.42 -17.89
N ILE A 273 -7.26 -1.49 -17.39
CA ILE A 273 -6.03 -1.27 -18.15
C ILE A 273 -5.32 -2.61 -18.30
N GLU A 274 -5.20 -3.09 -19.53
CA GLU A 274 -4.60 -4.41 -19.79
C GLU A 274 -3.09 -4.36 -20.02
N LYS A 275 -2.54 -3.18 -20.32
CA LYS A 275 -1.12 -3.01 -20.62
C LYS A 275 -0.66 -1.60 -20.31
N LEU A 276 0.54 -1.48 -19.77
CA LEU A 276 1.26 -0.21 -19.66
C LEU A 276 2.25 -0.05 -20.83
N SER A 277 2.45 1.20 -21.25
CA SER A 277 3.41 1.55 -22.29
C SER A 277 4.14 2.80 -21.87
N ASP A 278 5.41 2.64 -21.53
CA ASP A 278 6.27 3.70 -21.04
C ASP A 278 6.80 4.55 -22.21
N VAL A 279 6.94 5.83 -21.98
CA VAL A 279 7.58 6.77 -22.90
C VAL A 279 8.81 7.34 -22.21
N LEU A 280 9.98 6.95 -22.67
CA LEU A 280 11.24 7.32 -22.04
C LEU A 280 11.94 8.49 -22.80
N ALA A 281 12.70 9.29 -22.06
CA ALA A 281 13.54 10.33 -22.64
C ALA A 281 14.79 9.74 -23.33
N ASP A 282 15.01 10.09 -24.59
CA ASP A 282 16.19 9.65 -25.36
C ASP A 282 17.48 10.36 -24.92
N GLY A 283 17.36 11.49 -24.24
CA GLY A 283 18.48 12.31 -23.80
C GLY A 283 18.08 13.39 -22.79
N PRO A 284 19.05 14.16 -22.27
CA PRO A 284 18.77 15.23 -21.33
C PRO A 284 18.10 16.42 -22.00
N GLY A 285 17.28 17.18 -21.25
CA GLY A 285 16.63 18.39 -21.75
C GLY A 285 15.64 18.98 -20.77
N ILE A 286 14.90 19.97 -21.25
CA ILE A 286 13.83 20.63 -20.51
C ILE A 286 12.50 20.16 -21.09
N TRP A 287 11.69 19.54 -20.25
CA TRP A 287 10.39 18.96 -20.61
C TRP A 287 9.25 19.97 -20.49
N TYR A 288 8.43 20.04 -21.53
CA TYR A 288 7.21 20.82 -21.59
C TYR A 288 6.03 19.91 -21.97
N PRO A 289 5.26 19.40 -20.98
CA PRO A 289 4.11 18.53 -21.25
C PRO A 289 2.98 19.29 -21.95
N LEU A 290 2.33 18.65 -22.91
CA LEU A 290 1.06 19.08 -23.52
C LEU A 290 -0.13 18.27 -22.99
N VAL A 291 0.15 17.18 -22.29
CA VAL A 291 -0.85 16.31 -21.69
C VAL A 291 -0.76 16.38 -20.16
N LYS A 292 -1.86 15.98 -19.51
CA LYS A 292 -1.93 15.88 -18.05
C LYS A 292 -2.32 14.45 -17.67
N ARG A 293 -2.12 14.09 -16.41
CA ARG A 293 -2.67 12.84 -15.83
C ARG A 293 -4.16 12.71 -16.17
N GLY A 294 -4.59 11.56 -16.65
CA GLY A 294 -5.96 11.28 -17.06
C GLY A 294 -6.35 11.72 -18.47
N THR A 295 -5.44 12.33 -19.25
CA THR A 295 -5.70 12.65 -20.66
C THR A 295 -5.77 11.39 -21.50
N TYR A 296 -6.85 11.21 -22.29
CA TYR A 296 -6.91 10.16 -23.30
C TYR A 296 -6.19 10.61 -24.56
N VAL A 297 -5.33 9.75 -25.10
CA VAL A 297 -4.50 10.03 -26.27
C VAL A 297 -4.67 8.96 -27.35
N SER A 298 -4.50 9.34 -28.61
CA SER A 298 -4.39 8.41 -29.74
C SER A 298 -2.93 8.12 -30.04
N ALA A 299 -2.63 6.93 -30.56
CA ALA A 299 -1.29 6.60 -31.06
C ALA A 299 -0.78 7.66 -32.03
N GLY A 300 0.48 8.11 -31.89
CA GLY A 300 1.09 9.19 -32.64
C GLY A 300 0.80 10.61 -32.12
N MET A 301 -0.12 10.80 -31.17
CA MET A 301 -0.39 12.12 -30.56
C MET A 301 0.86 12.63 -29.84
N LYS A 302 1.20 13.90 -30.05
CA LYS A 302 2.31 14.58 -29.37
C LYS A 302 1.99 14.75 -27.89
N LEU A 303 2.89 14.27 -27.03
CA LEU A 303 2.74 14.34 -25.57
C LEU A 303 3.35 15.62 -24.99
N GLY A 304 4.35 16.18 -25.67
CA GLY A 304 5.03 17.36 -25.22
C GLY A 304 6.23 17.72 -26.12
N THR A 305 7.07 18.58 -25.60
CA THR A 305 8.28 19.04 -26.28
C THR A 305 9.46 18.99 -25.32
N ILE A 306 10.61 18.54 -25.82
CA ILE A 306 11.88 18.62 -25.08
C ILE A 306 12.76 19.63 -25.79
N THR A 307 13.30 20.57 -25.03
CA THR A 307 14.28 21.55 -25.56
C THR A 307 15.67 21.30 -24.97
N ASP A 308 16.69 21.82 -25.66
CA ASP A 308 18.00 22.01 -25.02
C ASP A 308 17.97 23.18 -24.03
N TYR A 309 19.09 23.46 -23.38
CA TYR A 309 19.20 24.54 -22.39
C TYR A 309 19.19 25.96 -23.01
N PHE A 310 19.13 26.08 -24.33
CA PHE A 310 19.00 27.35 -25.07
C PHE A 310 17.58 27.53 -25.62
N GLY A 311 16.65 26.61 -25.35
CA GLY A 311 15.25 26.66 -25.79
C GLY A 311 15.03 26.11 -27.21
N LYS A 312 16.03 25.52 -27.85
CA LYS A 312 15.87 24.87 -29.16
C LYS A 312 15.18 23.50 -28.95
N VAL A 313 14.11 23.24 -29.70
CA VAL A 313 13.44 21.94 -29.71
C VAL A 313 14.38 20.85 -30.21
N ILE A 314 14.57 19.80 -29.40
CA ILE A 314 15.41 18.64 -29.71
C ILE A 314 14.64 17.35 -29.85
N ALA A 315 13.44 17.27 -29.23
CA ALA A 315 12.55 16.10 -29.37
C ALA A 315 11.08 16.47 -29.15
N GLU A 316 10.19 15.68 -29.75
CA GLU A 316 8.75 15.75 -29.60
C GLU A 316 8.19 14.35 -29.30
N PRO A 317 8.24 13.89 -28.03
CA PRO A 317 7.70 12.58 -27.64
C PRO A 317 6.24 12.41 -28.06
N ARG A 318 5.93 11.22 -28.59
CA ARG A 318 4.60 10.88 -29.08
C ARG A 318 4.09 9.60 -28.39
N ALA A 319 2.78 9.50 -28.25
CA ALA A 319 2.11 8.31 -27.72
C ALA A 319 2.40 7.09 -28.60
N PRO A 320 3.04 6.03 -28.11
CA PRO A 320 3.27 4.81 -28.89
C PRO A 320 1.98 4.00 -29.09
N VAL A 321 1.01 4.20 -28.22
CA VAL A 321 -0.29 3.51 -28.21
C VAL A 321 -1.43 4.50 -27.97
N SER A 322 -2.66 4.13 -28.31
CA SER A 322 -3.87 4.82 -27.84
C SER A 322 -4.18 4.36 -26.42
N GLY A 323 -4.58 5.28 -25.53
CA GLY A 323 -4.86 4.96 -24.14
C GLY A 323 -5.05 6.17 -23.26
N VAL A 324 -4.92 6.01 -21.96
CA VAL A 324 -4.99 7.08 -20.95
C VAL A 324 -3.61 7.34 -20.35
N VAL A 325 -3.27 8.61 -20.15
CA VAL A 325 -2.05 9.02 -19.44
C VAL A 325 -2.26 8.74 -17.95
N LEU A 326 -1.65 7.69 -17.44
CA LEU A 326 -1.68 7.33 -16.01
C LEU A 326 -0.63 8.09 -15.23
N HIS A 327 0.56 8.22 -15.78
CA HIS A 327 1.67 9.00 -15.25
C HIS A 327 2.15 10.01 -16.29
N VAL A 328 2.56 11.19 -15.85
CA VAL A 328 3.35 12.15 -16.61
C VAL A 328 4.40 12.78 -15.71
N ASN A 329 5.61 12.93 -16.20
CA ASN A 329 6.69 13.60 -15.47
C ASN A 329 6.26 15.05 -15.14
N ALA A 330 6.25 15.37 -13.84
CA ALA A 330 5.75 16.63 -13.31
C ALA A 330 6.77 17.77 -13.28
N VAL A 331 8.06 17.43 -13.43
CA VAL A 331 9.16 18.40 -13.36
C VAL A 331 9.81 18.59 -14.73
N PRO A 332 10.40 19.77 -15.00
CA PRO A 332 10.96 20.06 -16.33
C PRO A 332 12.30 19.36 -16.60
N SER A 333 13.01 18.86 -15.59
CA SER A 333 14.34 18.26 -15.74
C SER A 333 14.25 16.83 -16.25
N LEU A 334 14.98 16.52 -17.33
CA LEU A 334 15.11 15.17 -17.85
C LEU A 334 16.59 14.80 -18.06
N LYS A 335 16.88 13.53 -17.81
CA LYS A 335 18.07 12.84 -18.30
C LYS A 335 17.66 11.66 -19.19
N LYS A 336 18.60 11.07 -19.89
CA LYS A 336 18.35 9.88 -20.70
C LYS A 336 17.80 8.74 -19.85
N GLY A 337 16.68 8.16 -20.30
CA GLY A 337 16.02 7.03 -19.66
C GLY A 337 14.98 7.42 -18.60
N ASP A 338 14.82 8.71 -18.28
CA ASP A 338 13.72 9.15 -17.40
C ASP A 338 12.37 8.86 -18.05
N ASN A 339 11.42 8.46 -17.22
CA ASN A 339 10.06 8.21 -17.65
C ASN A 339 9.32 9.55 -17.86
N ILE A 340 8.90 9.80 -19.10
CA ILE A 340 8.14 11.00 -19.47
C ILE A 340 6.66 10.80 -19.19
N ALA A 341 6.14 9.62 -19.52
CA ALA A 341 4.73 9.26 -19.33
C ALA A 341 4.51 7.75 -19.39
N ASP A 342 3.53 7.26 -18.63
CA ASP A 342 2.98 5.92 -18.76
C ASP A 342 1.57 5.99 -19.32
N LEU A 343 1.36 5.24 -20.40
CA LEU A 343 0.08 5.15 -21.08
C LEU A 343 -0.58 3.81 -20.75
N GLY A 344 -1.79 3.87 -20.20
CA GLY A 344 -2.62 2.69 -19.97
C GLY A 344 -3.45 2.36 -21.19
N VAL A 345 -3.24 1.18 -21.77
CA VAL A 345 -4.11 0.64 -22.84
C VAL A 345 -5.39 0.11 -22.21
N VAL A 346 -6.53 0.66 -22.62
CA VAL A 346 -7.83 0.25 -22.09
C VAL A 346 -8.18 -1.14 -22.59
N ALA A 347 -8.54 -2.05 -21.67
CA ALA A 347 -8.93 -3.40 -21.99
C ALA A 347 -10.22 -3.44 -22.82
N ALA A 348 -10.25 -4.32 -23.81
CA ALA A 348 -11.42 -4.50 -24.66
C ALA A 348 -12.59 -5.18 -23.92
N HIS A 349 -12.30 -5.91 -22.85
CA HIS A 349 -13.28 -6.64 -22.04
C HIS A 349 -12.99 -6.51 -20.55
N THR A 350 -14.02 -6.56 -19.74
CA THR A 350 -13.91 -6.64 -18.28
C THR A 350 -13.34 -8.01 -17.88
N PRO A 351 -12.29 -8.08 -17.03
CA PRO A 351 -11.68 -9.34 -16.59
C PRO A 351 -12.57 -10.17 -15.67
#